data_cdad668f68aef2569669180a7d97422b
#
_entry.id   cdad668f68aef2569669180a7d97422b
#
_cell.length_a   1.000
_cell.length_b   1.000
_cell.length_c   1.000
_cell.angle_alpha   90.00
_cell.angle_beta   90.00
_cell.angle_gamma   90.00
#
_symmetry.space_group_name_H-M   'P 1'
#
loop_
_entity.id
_entity.type
_entity.pdbx_description
1 polymer ?
#
loop_
_entity_poly.entity_id
_entity_poly.type
_entity_poly.pdbx_seq_one_letter_code
_entity_poly.pdbx_strand_id
1 'polypeptide(L)'
;MTAQAPDEPPPSRRRQRYAGKNPRRFQDRYKELAPQSHPGIVEHIRAQGRTPAGAHVPILVAEVLACLAPKPGEVFVDCTVGFGGHAMEFLRRLGPGGRLIGFDLDADQLARTGTRLVEAGFAPSMHHGNFAGIAQAVAREAPDGADAVFADLGVSSMQLDDPARGFSYKEDGPLDMRMDTRRKETAADLLARLSIDELSEAMRDLADEEDHEGIARGIELARSRKRLERTRDLVDVVFAVKGITPKQWKERQPGKALHPAAKTFLALRILVNDELATLRELLRAAPWCLRAGGRIALLTFHSGEDRLVKHAFADGLSQGLYRQISSEVVRATSEEIHSNPRASSAKLRWAVRP
;
A
#
# COMPACT_ATOMS: atom_id res chain seq x y z
N MET A 1 54.48 28.78 -33.16
CA MET A 1 53.12 28.20 -33.20
C MET A 1 53.25 26.82 -32.63
N THR A 2 53.01 26.65 -31.31
CA THR A 2 53.06 25.40 -30.60
C THR A 2 51.67 24.82 -30.53
N ALA A 3 51.47 23.64 -31.12
CA ALA A 3 50.23 22.90 -31.11
C ALA A 3 49.98 22.32 -29.71
N GLN A 4 48.84 22.65 -29.11
CA GLN A 4 48.33 21.99 -27.89
C GLN A 4 47.81 20.62 -28.24
N ALA A 5 48.21 19.62 -27.46
CA ALA A 5 47.67 18.28 -27.50
C ALA A 5 46.21 18.23 -26.95
N PRO A 6 45.34 17.39 -27.46
CA PRO A 6 43.96 17.27 -26.94
C PRO A 6 43.92 16.68 -25.54
N ASP A 7 43.12 17.28 -24.67
CA ASP A 7 42.83 16.84 -23.31
C ASP A 7 42.32 15.38 -23.29
N GLU A 8 42.96 14.52 -22.54
CA GLU A 8 42.48 13.18 -22.22
C GLU A 8 41.20 13.25 -21.35
N PRO A 9 40.15 12.49 -21.64
CA PRO A 9 38.99 12.46 -20.79
C PRO A 9 39.31 11.83 -19.43
N PRO A 10 38.67 12.34 -18.32
CA PRO A 10 38.95 11.85 -16.97
C PRO A 10 38.62 10.36 -16.83
N PRO A 11 39.40 9.60 -16.03
CA PRO A 11 39.24 8.15 -15.89
C PRO A 11 37.82 7.81 -15.38
N SER A 12 37.13 6.95 -16.13
CA SER A 12 35.81 6.46 -15.75
C SER A 12 35.87 5.78 -14.39
N ARG A 13 35.17 6.33 -13.38
CA ARG A 13 35.02 5.69 -12.08
C ARG A 13 34.44 4.31 -12.31
N ARG A 14 35.19 3.24 -12.01
CA ARG A 14 34.74 1.85 -12.03
C ARG A 14 33.46 1.74 -11.20
N ARG A 15 32.34 1.41 -11.86
CA ARG A 15 31.08 1.10 -11.17
C ARG A 15 31.31 -0.07 -10.23
N GLN A 16 31.00 0.11 -8.94
CA GLN A 16 30.96 -1.00 -7.99
C GLN A 16 29.96 -2.03 -8.51
N ARG A 17 30.44 -3.22 -8.89
CA ARG A 17 29.57 -4.33 -9.28
C ARG A 17 28.89 -4.89 -8.03
N TYR A 18 27.60 -4.84 -7.99
CA TYR A 18 26.79 -5.49 -6.97
C TYR A 18 26.94 -7.02 -7.09
N ALA A 19 27.26 -7.71 -5.98
CA ALA A 19 27.53 -9.16 -5.96
C ALA A 19 26.25 -10.03 -5.88
N GLY A 20 25.04 -9.50 -6.15
CA GLY A 20 23.78 -10.24 -6.05
C GLY A 20 22.71 -9.78 -7.03
N LYS A 21 21.75 -10.68 -7.35
CA LYS A 21 20.63 -10.41 -8.27
C LYS A 21 19.61 -9.39 -7.72
N ASN A 22 19.56 -9.18 -6.38
CA ASN A 22 18.60 -8.29 -5.73
C ASN A 22 19.34 -7.27 -4.85
N PRO A 23 19.37 -5.97 -5.22
CA PRO A 23 19.96 -4.94 -4.40
C PRO A 23 19.21 -4.82 -3.06
N ARG A 24 19.98 -4.69 -1.95
CA ARG A 24 19.40 -4.56 -0.60
C ARG A 24 19.09 -3.12 -0.22
N ARG A 25 19.83 -2.13 -0.78
CA ARG A 25 19.60 -0.72 -0.47
C ARG A 25 18.46 -0.16 -1.33
N PHE A 26 17.60 0.65 -0.74
CA PHE A 26 16.48 1.32 -1.41
C PHE A 26 16.93 2.06 -2.69
N GLN A 27 17.97 2.88 -2.60
CA GLN A 27 18.52 3.63 -3.74
C GLN A 27 19.05 2.74 -4.87
N ASP A 28 19.58 1.58 -4.54
CA ASP A 28 20.08 0.62 -5.52
C ASP A 28 18.95 -0.21 -6.15
N ARG A 29 17.85 -0.37 -5.43
CA ARG A 29 16.63 -1.09 -5.89
C ARG A 29 15.78 -0.23 -6.81
N TYR A 30 15.73 1.08 -6.56
CA TYR A 30 14.88 2.04 -7.25
C TYR A 30 15.71 3.14 -7.93
N LYS A 31 16.71 2.73 -8.73
CA LYS A 31 17.64 3.63 -9.46
C LYS A 31 16.91 4.56 -10.43
N GLU A 32 15.78 4.12 -10.95
CA GLU A 32 14.91 4.86 -11.86
C GLU A 32 14.23 6.08 -11.21
N LEU A 33 14.21 6.18 -9.89
CA LEU A 33 13.78 7.37 -9.16
C LEU A 33 14.81 8.52 -9.22
N ALA A 34 16.05 8.20 -9.63
CA ALA A 34 17.11 9.17 -9.83
C ALA A 34 17.67 9.06 -11.26
N PRO A 35 16.88 9.37 -12.31
CA PRO A 35 17.28 9.19 -13.71
C PRO A 35 18.50 10.02 -14.08
N GLN A 36 18.73 11.17 -13.42
CA GLN A 36 19.92 11.98 -13.60
C GLN A 36 21.21 11.26 -13.20
N SER A 37 21.14 10.41 -12.17
CA SER A 37 22.27 9.59 -11.71
C SER A 37 22.42 8.27 -12.46
N HIS A 38 21.37 7.85 -13.16
CA HIS A 38 21.29 6.57 -13.85
C HIS A 38 20.62 6.70 -15.23
N PRO A 39 21.22 7.44 -16.18
CA PRO A 39 20.65 7.63 -17.52
C PRO A 39 20.45 6.28 -18.23
N GLY A 40 19.33 6.13 -18.92
CA GLY A 40 18.97 4.88 -19.67
C GLY A 40 18.50 3.71 -18.81
N ILE A 41 18.40 3.84 -17.48
CA ILE A 41 17.97 2.74 -16.59
C ILE A 41 16.50 2.35 -16.85
N VAL A 42 15.65 3.33 -17.13
CA VAL A 42 14.22 3.12 -17.41
C VAL A 42 14.03 2.31 -18.70
N GLU A 43 14.77 2.66 -19.77
CA GLU A 43 14.75 1.92 -21.04
C GLU A 43 15.32 0.50 -20.88
N HIS A 44 16.39 0.38 -20.10
CA HIS A 44 16.99 -0.93 -19.83
C HIS A 44 16.03 -1.87 -19.07
N ILE A 45 15.31 -1.33 -18.07
CA ILE A 45 14.32 -2.09 -17.28
C ILE A 45 13.13 -2.50 -18.18
N ARG A 46 12.65 -1.58 -19.05
CA ARG A 46 11.59 -1.87 -20.03
C ARG A 46 12.03 -2.93 -21.06
N ALA A 47 13.25 -2.83 -21.55
CA ALA A 47 13.80 -3.80 -22.50
C ALA A 47 13.96 -5.22 -21.92
N GLN A 48 14.05 -5.34 -20.59
CA GLN A 48 14.04 -6.62 -19.86
C GLN A 48 12.63 -7.15 -19.57
N GLY A 49 11.57 -6.52 -20.09
CA GLY A 49 10.19 -6.87 -19.79
C GLY A 49 9.79 -6.57 -18.32
N ARG A 50 10.61 -5.78 -17.61
CA ARG A 50 10.36 -5.39 -16.21
C ARG A 50 9.77 -3.99 -16.16
N THR A 51 8.99 -3.74 -15.12
CA THR A 51 8.38 -2.46 -14.89
C THR A 51 9.31 -1.58 -14.05
N PRO A 52 9.63 -0.33 -14.47
CA PRO A 52 10.42 0.60 -13.68
C PRO A 52 9.76 0.93 -12.34
N ALA A 53 10.53 1.30 -11.33
CA ALA A 53 9.99 1.77 -10.04
C ALA A 53 9.09 2.99 -10.27
N GLY A 54 7.94 2.94 -9.62
CA GLY A 54 6.85 3.88 -9.93
C GLY A 54 5.91 3.40 -11.01
N ALA A 55 6.21 2.26 -11.66
CA ALA A 55 5.29 1.51 -12.48
C ALA A 55 5.10 0.12 -11.83
N HIS A 56 4.58 0.07 -10.61
CA HIS A 56 4.17 -1.19 -10.00
C HIS A 56 3.20 -1.90 -10.92
N VAL A 57 3.42 -3.20 -11.16
CA VAL A 57 2.38 -4.06 -11.72
C VAL A 57 1.31 -4.13 -10.63
N PRO A 58 0.15 -3.52 -10.82
CA PRO A 58 -0.91 -3.60 -9.84
C PRO A 58 -1.37 -5.04 -9.68
N ILE A 59 -1.83 -5.39 -8.49
CA ILE A 59 -2.22 -6.76 -8.13
C ILE A 59 -3.64 -7.03 -8.62
N LEU A 60 -3.91 -8.24 -9.15
CA LEU A 60 -5.25 -8.70 -9.58
C LEU A 60 -5.91 -7.76 -10.61
N VAL A 61 -5.14 -7.19 -11.54
CA VAL A 61 -5.67 -6.22 -12.52
C VAL A 61 -6.78 -6.82 -13.37
N ALA A 62 -6.56 -8.02 -13.89
CA ALA A 62 -7.53 -8.69 -14.75
C ALA A 62 -8.86 -8.94 -14.00
N GLU A 63 -8.77 -9.40 -12.77
CA GLU A 63 -9.91 -9.70 -11.90
C GLU A 63 -10.66 -8.43 -11.48
N VAL A 64 -9.92 -7.37 -11.12
CA VAL A 64 -10.51 -6.05 -10.82
C VAL A 64 -11.23 -5.49 -12.02
N LEU A 65 -10.63 -5.56 -13.21
CA LEU A 65 -11.26 -5.10 -14.44
C LEU A 65 -12.46 -5.97 -14.83
N ALA A 66 -12.42 -7.27 -14.56
CA ALA A 66 -13.54 -8.16 -14.84
C ALA A 66 -14.75 -7.84 -13.96
N CYS A 67 -14.56 -7.61 -12.65
CA CYS A 67 -15.67 -7.33 -11.74
C CYS A 67 -16.19 -5.88 -11.84
N LEU A 68 -15.32 -4.89 -12.11
CA LEU A 68 -15.74 -3.51 -12.32
C LEU A 68 -16.23 -3.23 -13.75
N ALA A 69 -15.79 -4.00 -14.73
CA ALA A 69 -16.19 -3.91 -16.14
C ALA A 69 -16.32 -2.47 -16.66
N PRO A 70 -15.23 -1.67 -16.65
CA PRO A 70 -15.26 -0.25 -17.00
C PRO A 70 -15.72 -0.05 -18.44
N LYS A 71 -16.58 0.95 -18.66
CA LYS A 71 -17.14 1.31 -19.97
C LYS A 71 -16.80 2.74 -20.34
N PRO A 72 -16.71 3.07 -21.62
CA PRO A 72 -16.50 4.43 -22.09
C PRO A 72 -17.50 5.42 -21.47
N GLY A 73 -17.00 6.57 -21.01
CA GLY A 73 -17.83 7.64 -20.44
C GLY A 73 -18.20 7.50 -18.97
N GLU A 74 -17.88 6.39 -18.31
CA GLU A 74 -18.19 6.16 -16.90
C GLU A 74 -17.33 7.03 -15.96
N VAL A 75 -17.83 7.22 -14.73
CA VAL A 75 -17.13 7.90 -13.63
C VAL A 75 -16.65 6.88 -12.62
N PHE A 76 -15.34 6.79 -12.43
CA PHE A 76 -14.70 5.90 -11.47
C PHE A 76 -14.11 6.69 -10.32
N VAL A 77 -14.20 6.10 -9.12
CA VAL A 77 -13.50 6.58 -7.93
C VAL A 77 -12.42 5.56 -7.57
N ASP A 78 -11.16 6.00 -7.57
CA ASP A 78 -10.04 5.22 -7.04
C ASP A 78 -9.64 5.81 -5.67
N CYS A 79 -9.95 5.08 -4.61
CA CYS A 79 -9.72 5.49 -3.22
C CYS A 79 -8.24 5.44 -2.82
N THR A 80 -7.38 4.80 -3.64
CA THR A 80 -5.99 4.46 -3.32
C THR A 80 -5.14 4.52 -4.57
N VAL A 81 -5.08 5.69 -5.19
CA VAL A 81 -4.42 5.86 -6.50
C VAL A 81 -2.98 5.36 -6.52
N GLY A 82 -2.22 5.60 -5.43
CA GLY A 82 -0.84 5.19 -5.32
C GLY A 82 -0.01 5.58 -6.54
N PHE A 83 0.66 4.60 -7.13
CA PHE A 83 1.39 4.78 -8.39
C PHE A 83 0.50 4.83 -9.65
N GLY A 84 -0.84 4.78 -9.48
CA GLY A 84 -1.81 4.87 -10.58
C GLY A 84 -1.78 3.67 -11.52
N GLY A 85 -1.37 2.50 -11.06
CA GLY A 85 -1.37 1.30 -11.87
C GLY A 85 -2.78 0.90 -12.28
N HIS A 86 -3.68 0.75 -11.33
CA HIS A 86 -5.12 0.52 -11.58
C HIS A 86 -5.77 1.72 -12.26
N ALA A 87 -5.50 2.95 -11.78
CA ALA A 87 -6.02 4.18 -12.35
C ALA A 87 -5.75 4.30 -13.86
N MET A 88 -4.53 3.97 -14.30
CA MET A 88 -4.15 3.96 -15.71
C MET A 88 -4.98 2.96 -16.51
N GLU A 89 -5.20 1.77 -15.96
CA GLU A 89 -5.98 0.71 -16.60
C GLU A 89 -7.48 1.07 -16.68
N PHE A 90 -8.00 1.76 -15.67
CA PHE A 90 -9.36 2.31 -15.71
C PHE A 90 -9.47 3.38 -16.79
N LEU A 91 -8.62 4.39 -16.77
CA LEU A 91 -8.68 5.54 -17.68
C LEU A 91 -8.58 5.11 -19.16
N ARG A 92 -7.75 4.13 -19.48
CA ARG A 92 -7.66 3.58 -20.84
C ARG A 92 -8.99 3.02 -21.35
N ARG A 93 -9.81 2.43 -20.46
CA ARG A 93 -11.09 1.82 -20.81
C ARG A 93 -12.24 2.81 -20.75
N LEU A 94 -12.15 3.79 -19.87
CA LEU A 94 -13.13 4.86 -19.74
C LEU A 94 -13.13 5.79 -20.95
N GLY A 95 -12.01 5.88 -21.69
CA GLY A 95 -11.89 6.70 -22.88
C GLY A 95 -12.05 8.20 -22.64
N PRO A 96 -12.16 9.00 -23.72
CA PRO A 96 -12.12 10.47 -23.62
C PRO A 96 -13.26 11.11 -22.83
N GLY A 97 -14.41 10.46 -22.74
CA GLY A 97 -15.58 10.93 -21.97
C GLY A 97 -15.61 10.46 -20.53
N GLY A 98 -14.72 9.55 -20.17
CA GLY A 98 -14.66 8.99 -18.83
C GLY A 98 -13.92 9.88 -17.83
N ARG A 99 -14.25 9.74 -16.55
CA ARG A 99 -13.64 10.53 -15.48
C ARG A 99 -13.14 9.63 -14.35
N LEU A 100 -12.00 10.02 -13.77
CA LEU A 100 -11.44 9.40 -12.58
C LEU A 100 -11.35 10.44 -11.47
N ILE A 101 -11.94 10.11 -10.33
CA ILE A 101 -11.78 10.82 -9.05
C ILE A 101 -10.83 9.97 -8.21
N GLY A 102 -9.66 10.48 -7.91
CA GLY A 102 -8.59 9.72 -7.25
C GLY A 102 -8.24 10.27 -5.87
N PHE A 103 -8.04 9.40 -4.89
CA PHE A 103 -7.59 9.75 -3.54
C PHE A 103 -6.24 9.11 -3.22
N ASP A 104 -5.39 9.82 -2.50
CA ASP A 104 -4.24 9.25 -1.82
C ASP A 104 -3.85 10.07 -0.59
N LEU A 105 -3.31 9.40 0.43
CA LEU A 105 -2.80 10.01 1.65
C LEU A 105 -1.37 10.56 1.48
N ASP A 106 -0.62 10.05 0.50
CA ASP A 106 0.75 10.47 0.21
C ASP A 106 0.73 11.58 -0.86
N ALA A 107 0.94 12.82 -0.42
CA ALA A 107 0.90 14.00 -1.30
C ALA A 107 1.93 13.94 -2.43
N ASP A 108 3.13 13.47 -2.12
CA ASP A 108 4.22 13.40 -3.11
C ASP A 108 3.92 12.33 -4.16
N GLN A 109 3.38 11.21 -3.71
CA GLN A 109 2.95 10.12 -4.59
C GLN A 109 1.81 10.56 -5.49
N LEU A 110 0.79 11.21 -4.91
CA LEU A 110 -0.38 11.71 -5.64
C LEU A 110 0.03 12.71 -6.72
N ALA A 111 0.90 13.68 -6.40
CA ALA A 111 1.39 14.67 -7.35
C ALA A 111 2.14 14.02 -8.53
N ARG A 112 3.06 13.10 -8.26
CA ARG A 112 3.81 12.36 -9.29
C ARG A 112 2.89 11.53 -10.18
N THR A 113 1.91 10.88 -9.59
CA THR A 113 0.94 10.06 -10.33
C THR A 113 0.02 10.95 -11.18
N GLY A 114 -0.47 12.07 -10.63
CA GLY A 114 -1.26 13.04 -11.37
C GLY A 114 -0.53 13.54 -12.61
N THR A 115 0.73 13.98 -12.47
CA THR A 115 1.58 14.41 -13.60
C THR A 115 1.67 13.32 -14.66
N ARG A 116 1.96 12.08 -14.28
CA ARG A 116 2.09 10.95 -15.21
C ARG A 116 0.79 10.63 -15.94
N LEU A 117 -0.36 10.71 -15.27
CA LEU A 117 -1.66 10.50 -15.91
C LEU A 117 -1.98 11.62 -16.91
N VAL A 118 -1.63 12.86 -16.58
CA VAL A 118 -1.78 14.02 -17.48
C VAL A 118 -0.86 13.88 -18.70
N GLU A 119 0.40 13.50 -18.52
CA GLU A 119 1.34 13.22 -19.63
C GLU A 119 0.86 12.08 -20.52
N ALA A 120 0.09 11.12 -19.98
CA ALA A 120 -0.55 10.06 -20.75
C ALA A 120 -1.84 10.51 -21.46
N GLY A 121 -2.22 11.78 -21.39
CA GLY A 121 -3.39 12.37 -22.06
C GLY A 121 -4.70 12.28 -21.28
N PHE A 122 -4.65 11.99 -19.97
CA PHE A 122 -5.84 11.94 -19.12
C PHE A 122 -5.96 13.18 -18.24
N ALA A 123 -7.17 13.46 -17.73
CA ALA A 123 -7.46 14.58 -16.84
C ALA A 123 -8.18 14.10 -15.56
N PRO A 124 -7.49 13.35 -14.66
CA PRO A 124 -8.11 12.88 -13.43
C PRO A 124 -8.30 14.03 -12.43
N SER A 125 -9.33 13.93 -11.58
CA SER A 125 -9.49 14.77 -10.40
C SER A 125 -8.77 14.09 -9.23
N MET A 126 -7.74 14.75 -8.67
CA MET A 126 -6.85 14.16 -7.67
C MET A 126 -7.04 14.85 -6.31
N HIS A 127 -7.37 14.08 -5.28
CA HIS A 127 -7.64 14.54 -3.92
C HIS A 127 -6.58 14.03 -2.94
N HIS A 128 -5.77 14.97 -2.39
CA HIS A 128 -4.88 14.64 -1.29
C HIS A 128 -5.66 14.55 0.01
N GLY A 129 -5.93 13.34 0.45
CA GLY A 129 -6.67 13.07 1.67
C GLY A 129 -7.12 11.63 1.81
N ASN A 130 -7.80 11.41 2.94
CA ASN A 130 -8.37 10.12 3.25
C ASN A 130 -9.65 9.89 2.43
N PHE A 131 -9.82 8.71 1.87
CA PHE A 131 -11.01 8.31 1.13
C PHE A 131 -12.28 8.20 1.98
N ALA A 132 -12.22 8.38 3.31
CA ALA A 132 -13.41 8.63 4.14
C ALA A 132 -14.20 9.86 3.65
N GLY A 133 -13.56 10.78 2.94
CA GLY A 133 -14.20 11.94 2.29
C GLY A 133 -14.89 11.64 0.96
N ILE A 134 -15.01 10.38 0.53
CA ILE A 134 -15.56 9.99 -0.76
C ILE A 134 -16.95 10.59 -1.04
N ALA A 135 -17.85 10.62 -0.05
CA ALA A 135 -19.19 11.14 -0.21
C ALA A 135 -19.23 12.61 -0.64
N GLN A 136 -18.34 13.44 -0.08
CA GLN A 136 -18.24 14.86 -0.43
C GLN A 136 -17.70 15.06 -1.85
N ALA A 137 -16.68 14.30 -2.23
CA ALA A 137 -16.12 14.39 -3.58
C ALA A 137 -17.11 13.92 -4.64
N VAL A 138 -17.78 12.79 -4.42
CA VAL A 138 -18.81 12.28 -5.36
C VAL A 138 -19.98 13.25 -5.47
N ALA A 139 -20.51 13.78 -4.36
CA ALA A 139 -21.60 14.76 -4.40
C ALA A 139 -21.24 16.01 -5.21
N ARG A 140 -19.97 16.43 -5.18
CA ARG A 140 -19.50 17.60 -5.93
C ARG A 140 -19.21 17.32 -7.40
N GLU A 141 -18.60 16.17 -7.70
CA GLU A 141 -18.05 15.89 -9.03
C GLU A 141 -18.84 14.86 -9.83
N ALA A 142 -19.66 14.05 -9.19
CA ALA A 142 -20.53 13.06 -9.79
C ALA A 142 -21.89 13.03 -9.06
N PRO A 143 -22.70 14.11 -9.13
CA PRO A 143 -23.95 14.24 -8.36
C PRO A 143 -24.96 13.12 -8.63
N ASP A 144 -24.91 12.49 -9.80
CA ASP A 144 -25.74 11.32 -10.14
C ASP A 144 -25.15 9.99 -9.61
N GLY A 145 -24.04 10.05 -8.89
CA GLY A 145 -23.30 8.92 -8.38
C GLY A 145 -22.21 8.42 -9.34
N ALA A 146 -21.25 7.69 -8.78
CA ALA A 146 -20.17 7.07 -9.52
C ALA A 146 -20.62 5.72 -10.13
N ASP A 147 -20.02 5.35 -11.25
CA ASP A 147 -20.20 4.05 -11.88
C ASP A 147 -19.47 2.94 -11.18
N ALA A 148 -18.30 3.27 -10.65
CA ALA A 148 -17.50 2.34 -9.88
C ALA A 148 -16.71 3.02 -8.78
N VAL A 149 -16.48 2.27 -7.70
CA VAL A 149 -15.58 2.60 -6.59
C VAL A 149 -14.57 1.47 -6.45
N PHE A 150 -13.30 1.82 -6.32
CA PHE A 150 -12.21 0.89 -6.13
C PHE A 150 -11.33 1.32 -4.97
N ALA A 151 -10.81 0.36 -4.20
CA ALA A 151 -9.72 0.59 -3.26
C ALA A 151 -8.77 -0.61 -3.23
N ASP A 152 -7.47 -0.33 -3.30
CA ASP A 152 -6.35 -1.26 -3.06
C ASP A 152 -5.75 -0.92 -1.69
N LEU A 153 -6.22 -1.62 -0.64
CA LEU A 153 -5.92 -1.25 0.74
C LEU A 153 -4.49 -1.62 1.14
N GLY A 154 -3.99 -0.95 2.15
CA GLY A 154 -2.67 -1.18 2.71
C GLY A 154 -1.60 -0.19 2.25
N VAL A 155 -0.33 -0.61 2.28
CA VAL A 155 0.83 0.23 1.96
C VAL A 155 1.44 -0.12 0.61
N SER A 156 1.91 0.90 -0.09
CA SER A 156 2.63 0.68 -1.34
C SER A 156 3.97 -0.04 -1.09
N SER A 157 4.45 -0.72 -2.12
CA SER A 157 5.76 -1.38 -2.07
C SER A 157 6.89 -0.42 -1.75
N MET A 158 6.83 0.83 -2.25
CA MET A 158 7.86 1.83 -1.96
C MET A 158 7.82 2.30 -0.51
N GLN A 159 6.64 2.51 0.06
CA GLN A 159 6.51 2.83 1.49
C GLN A 159 7.10 1.72 2.35
N LEU A 160 6.84 0.45 1.99
CA LEU A 160 7.37 -0.70 2.71
C LEU A 160 8.88 -0.89 2.52
N ASP A 161 9.42 -0.56 1.34
CA ASP A 161 10.82 -0.75 1.01
C ASP A 161 11.71 0.46 1.38
N ASP A 162 11.11 1.60 1.74
CA ASP A 162 11.82 2.78 2.23
C ASP A 162 12.03 2.70 3.76
N PRO A 163 13.27 2.48 4.24
CA PRO A 163 13.54 2.40 5.68
C PRO A 163 13.19 3.70 6.42
N ALA A 164 13.24 4.86 5.75
CA ALA A 164 12.94 6.15 6.36
C ALA A 164 11.46 6.31 6.75
N ARG A 165 10.56 5.50 6.16
CA ARG A 165 9.13 5.50 6.46
C ARG A 165 8.74 4.59 7.63
N GLY A 166 9.61 3.68 8.07
CA GLY A 166 9.43 2.83 9.25
C GLY A 166 8.38 1.71 9.15
N PHE A 167 7.85 1.41 7.97
CA PHE A 167 6.87 0.33 7.78
C PHE A 167 7.45 -1.08 7.85
N SER A 168 8.76 -1.20 7.61
CA SER A 168 9.41 -2.51 7.48
C SER A 168 10.13 -2.94 8.76
N TYR A 169 9.88 -4.15 9.19
CA TYR A 169 10.65 -4.83 10.23
C TYR A 169 11.96 -5.46 9.72
N LYS A 170 12.25 -5.38 8.41
CA LYS A 170 13.43 -5.99 7.79
C LYS A 170 14.64 -5.07 7.78
N GLU A 171 14.40 -3.78 7.63
CA GLU A 171 15.42 -2.74 7.56
C GLU A 171 15.25 -1.81 8.77
N ASP A 172 16.36 -1.29 9.27
CA ASP A 172 16.35 -0.37 10.40
C ASP A 172 16.09 1.07 9.94
N GLY A 173 15.09 1.72 10.53
CA GLY A 173 14.69 3.09 10.25
C GLY A 173 13.97 3.73 11.43
N PRO A 174 13.56 5.02 11.31
CA PRO A 174 12.69 5.65 12.30
C PRO A 174 11.39 4.85 12.43
N LEU A 175 10.85 4.74 13.63
CA LEU A 175 9.57 4.06 13.87
C LEU A 175 8.41 5.06 13.63
N ASP A 176 8.22 5.45 12.36
CA ASP A 176 7.24 6.47 11.96
C ASP A 176 5.88 5.85 11.57
N MET A 177 5.81 5.09 10.50
CA MET A 177 4.63 4.40 9.94
C MET A 177 3.48 5.32 9.48
N ARG A 178 3.62 6.64 9.41
CA ARG A 178 2.58 7.52 8.89
C ARG A 178 2.51 7.44 7.37
N MET A 179 1.33 7.18 6.79
CA MET A 179 1.06 7.32 5.37
C MET A 179 0.98 8.81 5.01
N ASP A 180 0.25 9.59 5.79
CA ASP A 180 0.15 11.05 5.71
C ASP A 180 1.09 11.69 6.72
N THR A 181 2.16 12.31 6.26
CA THR A 181 3.17 12.97 7.12
C THR A 181 2.66 14.19 7.87
N ARG A 182 1.45 14.71 7.54
CA ARG A 182 0.79 15.80 8.30
C ARG A 182 0.21 15.30 9.63
N ARG A 183 0.02 14.00 9.81
CA ARG A 183 -0.36 13.41 11.09
C ARG A 183 0.71 13.72 12.14
N LYS A 184 0.28 14.01 13.37
CA LYS A 184 1.19 14.43 14.45
C LYS A 184 1.90 13.23 15.09
N GLU A 185 1.19 12.12 15.29
CA GLU A 185 1.70 10.96 16.02
C GLU A 185 2.31 9.90 15.10
N THR A 186 3.55 9.54 15.38
CA THR A 186 4.26 8.41 14.79
C THR A 186 3.99 7.11 15.56
N ALA A 187 4.42 5.97 15.04
CA ALA A 187 4.39 4.71 15.80
C ALA A 187 5.23 4.79 17.08
N ALA A 188 6.35 5.50 17.07
CA ALA A 188 7.16 5.73 18.27
C ALA A 188 6.41 6.54 19.33
N ASP A 189 5.62 7.54 18.92
CA ASP A 189 4.78 8.34 19.83
C ASP A 189 3.67 7.49 20.44
N LEU A 190 2.99 6.65 19.65
CA LEU A 190 1.99 5.72 20.16
C LEU A 190 2.58 4.74 21.17
N LEU A 191 3.73 4.14 20.87
CA LEU A 191 4.41 3.25 21.83
C LEU A 191 4.83 3.96 23.11
N ALA A 192 5.14 5.25 23.06
CA ALA A 192 5.48 6.03 24.25
C ALA A 192 4.26 6.38 25.12
N ARG A 193 3.06 6.49 24.52
CA ARG A 193 1.85 7.02 25.17
C ARG A 193 0.87 5.94 25.63
N LEU A 194 0.65 4.91 24.80
CA LEU A 194 -0.38 3.90 25.05
C LEU A 194 -0.04 3.06 26.28
N SER A 195 -1.06 2.73 27.08
CA SER A 195 -0.95 1.80 28.19
C SER A 195 -0.69 0.37 27.74
N ILE A 196 -0.31 -0.51 28.68
CA ILE A 196 -0.13 -1.94 28.40
C ILE A 196 -1.41 -2.54 27.83
N ASP A 197 -2.56 -2.20 28.42
CA ASP A 197 -3.85 -2.75 28.03
C ASP A 197 -4.24 -2.28 26.63
N GLU A 198 -4.11 -0.98 26.31
CA GLU A 198 -4.36 -0.44 24.97
C GLU A 198 -3.47 -1.06 23.90
N LEU A 199 -2.17 -1.25 24.20
CA LEU A 199 -1.24 -1.93 23.29
C LEU A 199 -1.62 -3.40 23.07
N SER A 200 -1.97 -4.10 24.14
CA SER A 200 -2.38 -5.49 24.13
C SER A 200 -3.66 -5.68 23.30
N GLU A 201 -4.69 -4.88 23.57
CA GLU A 201 -5.95 -4.90 22.81
C GLU A 201 -5.73 -4.59 21.34
N ALA A 202 -4.94 -3.56 21.02
CA ALA A 202 -4.64 -3.21 19.65
C ALA A 202 -3.96 -4.36 18.89
N MET A 203 -2.97 -5.01 19.48
CA MET A 203 -2.28 -6.14 18.84
C MET A 203 -3.18 -7.36 18.66
N ARG A 204 -4.05 -7.64 19.65
CA ARG A 204 -5.04 -8.72 19.56
C ARG A 204 -6.09 -8.43 18.50
N ASP A 205 -6.74 -7.26 18.56
CA ASP A 205 -7.95 -6.98 17.79
C ASP A 205 -7.66 -6.55 16.34
N LEU A 206 -6.52 -5.89 16.10
CA LEU A 206 -6.16 -5.39 14.77
C LEU A 206 -5.30 -6.37 13.96
N ALA A 207 -4.53 -7.23 14.64
CA ALA A 207 -3.56 -8.09 13.95
C ALA A 207 -3.61 -9.57 14.35
N ASP A 208 -4.56 -9.98 15.17
CA ASP A 208 -4.68 -11.35 15.70
C ASP A 208 -3.33 -11.84 16.30
N GLU A 209 -2.58 -10.98 17.05
CA GLU A 209 -1.30 -11.34 17.66
C GLU A 209 -1.54 -12.16 18.94
N GLU A 210 -1.06 -13.37 18.96
CA GLU A 210 -1.29 -14.32 20.07
C GLU A 210 -0.50 -13.93 21.33
N ASP A 211 0.73 -13.42 21.15
CA ASP A 211 1.61 -13.00 22.24
C ASP A 211 1.38 -11.54 22.67
N HIS A 212 0.21 -10.96 22.38
CA HIS A 212 -0.10 -9.53 22.55
C HIS A 212 0.19 -8.98 23.95
N GLU A 213 -0.19 -9.69 25.01
CA GLU A 213 0.09 -9.29 26.38
C GLU A 213 1.59 -9.28 26.72
N GLY A 214 2.30 -10.34 26.30
CA GLY A 214 3.74 -10.45 26.50
C GLY A 214 4.50 -9.34 25.79
N ILE A 215 4.09 -9.03 24.55
CA ILE A 215 4.70 -7.96 23.76
C ILE A 215 4.40 -6.59 24.37
N ALA A 216 3.15 -6.32 24.83
CA ALA A 216 2.79 -5.08 25.49
C ALA A 216 3.63 -4.84 26.75
N ARG A 217 3.78 -5.86 27.61
CA ARG A 217 4.67 -5.82 28.79
C ARG A 217 6.14 -5.64 28.42
N GLY A 218 6.60 -6.29 27.34
CA GLY A 218 7.94 -6.15 26.81
C GLY A 218 8.24 -4.73 26.32
N ILE A 219 7.28 -4.09 25.64
CA ILE A 219 7.35 -2.70 25.21
C ILE A 219 7.44 -1.77 26.42
N GLU A 220 6.59 -1.96 27.45
CA GLU A 220 6.63 -1.18 28.70
C GLU A 220 7.98 -1.26 29.38
N LEU A 221 8.51 -2.47 29.54
CA LEU A 221 9.84 -2.67 30.14
C LEU A 221 10.96 -2.03 29.30
N ALA A 222 10.87 -2.07 28.00
CA ALA A 222 11.88 -1.48 27.12
C ALA A 222 11.83 0.06 27.18
N ARG A 223 10.63 0.66 27.06
CA ARG A 223 10.47 2.12 27.04
C ARG A 223 10.77 2.77 28.41
N SER A 224 10.63 2.05 29.52
CA SER A 224 11.06 2.54 30.84
C SER A 224 12.57 2.76 30.95
N ARG A 225 13.37 2.13 30.07
CA ARG A 225 14.83 2.27 30.00
C ARG A 225 15.25 3.25 28.91
N LYS A 226 14.65 3.17 27.75
CA LYS A 226 14.94 4.00 26.58
C LYS A 226 13.72 4.03 25.66
N ARG A 227 13.36 5.22 25.17
CA ARG A 227 12.30 5.39 24.16
C ARG A 227 12.58 4.53 22.93
N LEU A 228 11.55 3.82 22.44
CA LEU A 228 11.63 3.03 21.22
C LEU A 228 11.43 3.95 20.01
N GLU A 229 12.49 4.31 19.32
CA GLU A 229 12.47 5.28 18.22
C GLU A 229 12.74 4.65 16.85
N ARG A 230 13.26 3.42 16.86
CA ARG A 230 13.66 2.72 15.65
C ARG A 230 12.90 1.41 15.46
N THR A 231 12.70 1.02 14.22
CA THR A 231 12.07 -0.26 13.89
C THR A 231 12.81 -1.43 14.53
N ARG A 232 14.14 -1.33 14.63
CA ARG A 232 14.97 -2.35 15.26
C ARG A 232 14.71 -2.47 16.76
N ASP A 233 14.51 -1.36 17.48
CA ASP A 233 14.20 -1.40 18.91
C ASP A 233 12.95 -2.26 19.17
N LEU A 234 11.88 -2.07 18.37
CA LEU A 234 10.65 -2.86 18.49
C LEU A 234 10.85 -4.33 18.08
N VAL A 235 11.56 -4.58 16.99
CA VAL A 235 11.87 -5.95 16.54
C VAL A 235 12.57 -6.73 17.64
N ASP A 236 13.58 -6.13 18.30
CA ASP A 236 14.36 -6.78 19.35
C ASP A 236 13.47 -7.10 20.58
N VAL A 237 12.53 -6.22 20.95
CA VAL A 237 11.53 -6.51 22.00
C VAL A 237 10.68 -7.73 21.64
N VAL A 238 10.13 -7.79 20.41
CA VAL A 238 9.29 -8.90 19.98
C VAL A 238 10.07 -10.22 19.96
N PHE A 239 11.31 -10.21 19.46
CA PHE A 239 12.16 -11.40 19.48
C PHE A 239 12.44 -11.89 20.90
N ALA A 240 12.73 -10.97 21.83
CA ALA A 240 12.97 -11.32 23.23
C ALA A 240 11.75 -11.96 23.89
N VAL A 241 10.53 -11.39 23.66
CA VAL A 241 9.28 -11.92 24.22
C VAL A 241 8.96 -13.29 23.65
N LYS A 242 9.13 -13.49 22.34
CA LYS A 242 8.87 -14.78 21.69
C LYS A 242 9.95 -15.85 21.94
N GLY A 243 11.00 -15.51 22.68
CA GLY A 243 12.11 -16.43 23.00
C GLY A 243 12.86 -16.95 21.77
N ILE A 244 12.92 -16.16 20.70
CA ILE A 244 13.56 -16.52 19.43
C ILE A 244 14.68 -15.55 19.15
N THR A 245 15.85 -16.04 18.76
CA THR A 245 16.94 -15.17 18.29
C THR A 245 16.82 -14.90 16.78
N PRO A 246 17.33 -13.77 16.27
CA PRO A 246 17.39 -13.52 14.82
C PRO A 246 18.11 -14.62 14.03
N LYS A 247 19.11 -15.28 14.67
CA LYS A 247 19.82 -16.42 14.06
C LYS A 247 18.91 -17.63 13.90
N GLN A 248 18.25 -18.04 14.99
CA GLN A 248 17.29 -19.15 14.97
C GLN A 248 16.15 -18.92 13.98
N TRP A 249 15.66 -17.66 13.88
CA TRP A 249 14.66 -17.30 12.88
C TRP A 249 15.15 -17.52 11.45
N LYS A 250 16.37 -17.10 11.12
CA LYS A 250 16.96 -17.31 9.79
C LYS A 250 17.15 -18.80 9.45
N GLU A 251 17.46 -19.63 10.45
CA GLU A 251 17.65 -21.07 10.28
C GLU A 251 16.32 -21.84 10.09
N ARG A 252 15.19 -21.32 10.58
CA ARG A 252 13.84 -21.92 10.45
C ARG A 252 13.21 -21.84 9.07
N GLN A 253 13.95 -21.51 8.00
CA GLN A 253 13.47 -21.35 6.63
C GLN A 253 12.41 -20.22 6.49
N PRO A 254 12.80 -18.96 6.47
CA PRO A 254 11.92 -17.79 6.52
C PRO A 254 10.87 -17.70 5.39
N GLY A 255 11.00 -18.47 4.31
CA GLY A 255 10.01 -18.48 3.21
C GLY A 255 8.67 -19.15 3.54
N LYS A 256 8.52 -19.82 4.68
CA LYS A 256 7.29 -20.56 5.05
C LYS A 256 6.56 -20.02 6.28
N ALA A 257 7.17 -19.15 7.07
CA ALA A 257 6.59 -18.60 8.28
C ALA A 257 6.57 -17.09 8.28
N LEU A 258 5.52 -16.52 8.88
CA LEU A 258 5.39 -15.08 9.08
C LEU A 258 6.48 -14.59 10.04
N HIS A 259 7.12 -13.45 9.73
CA HIS A 259 8.13 -12.86 10.60
C HIS A 259 7.57 -12.59 12.00
N PRO A 260 8.29 -12.89 13.10
CA PRO A 260 7.78 -12.72 14.47
C PRO A 260 7.17 -11.35 14.77
N ALA A 261 7.74 -10.28 14.23
CA ALA A 261 7.25 -8.91 14.43
C ALA A 261 6.16 -8.46 13.43
N ALA A 262 5.76 -9.31 12.47
CA ALA A 262 4.87 -8.86 11.39
C ALA A 262 3.50 -8.40 11.90
N LYS A 263 2.89 -9.13 12.84
CA LYS A 263 1.59 -8.80 13.42
C LYS A 263 1.66 -7.55 14.30
N THR A 264 2.71 -7.39 15.09
CA THR A 264 2.96 -6.18 15.90
C THR A 264 3.11 -4.93 15.03
N PHE A 265 3.88 -5.02 13.94
CA PHE A 265 4.03 -3.92 12.98
C PHE A 265 2.71 -3.61 12.27
N LEU A 266 1.93 -4.62 11.91
CA LEU A 266 0.61 -4.45 11.32
C LEU A 266 -0.34 -3.70 12.26
N ALA A 267 -0.42 -4.10 13.53
CA ALA A 267 -1.26 -3.43 14.53
C ALA A 267 -0.91 -1.95 14.68
N LEU A 268 0.38 -1.62 14.80
CA LEU A 268 0.84 -0.23 14.90
C LEU A 268 0.54 0.57 13.63
N ARG A 269 0.74 -0.02 12.45
CA ARG A 269 0.42 0.61 11.16
C ARG A 269 -1.06 0.99 11.08
N ILE A 270 -1.94 0.06 11.45
CA ILE A 270 -3.39 0.27 11.48
C ILE A 270 -3.75 1.40 12.45
N LEU A 271 -3.15 1.43 13.65
CA LEU A 271 -3.37 2.48 14.65
C LEU A 271 -2.91 3.85 14.16
N VAL A 272 -1.66 3.96 13.68
CA VAL A 272 -1.08 5.23 13.21
C VAL A 272 -1.92 5.84 12.10
N ASN A 273 -2.44 5.01 11.19
CA ASN A 273 -3.14 5.49 9.99
C ASN A 273 -4.66 5.42 10.08
N ASP A 274 -5.19 4.88 11.19
CA ASP A 274 -6.64 4.73 11.40
C ASP A 274 -7.33 3.95 10.27
N GLU A 275 -6.64 2.88 9.79
CA GLU A 275 -6.99 2.19 8.56
C GLU A 275 -8.38 1.53 8.62
N LEU A 276 -8.69 0.85 9.72
CA LEU A 276 -9.98 0.14 9.84
C LEU A 276 -11.17 1.07 10.06
N ALA A 277 -11.00 2.21 10.74
CA ALA A 277 -12.06 3.21 10.87
C ALA A 277 -12.33 3.88 9.52
N THR A 278 -11.27 4.20 8.78
CA THR A 278 -11.38 4.71 7.41
C THR A 278 -12.10 3.73 6.48
N LEU A 279 -11.78 2.44 6.57
CA LEU A 279 -12.46 1.39 5.79
C LEU A 279 -13.94 1.27 6.18
N ARG A 280 -14.28 1.32 7.47
CA ARG A 280 -15.69 1.31 7.91
C ARG A 280 -16.47 2.49 7.32
N GLU A 281 -15.85 3.67 7.30
CA GLU A 281 -16.49 4.85 6.72
C GLU A 281 -16.71 4.72 5.21
N LEU A 282 -15.72 4.19 4.47
CA LEU A 282 -15.88 3.85 3.06
C LEU A 282 -17.04 2.87 2.84
N LEU A 283 -17.08 1.79 3.59
CA LEU A 283 -18.13 0.76 3.47
C LEU A 283 -19.51 1.32 3.78
N ARG A 284 -19.62 2.25 4.74
CA ARG A 284 -20.87 2.96 5.06
C ARG A 284 -21.31 3.91 3.95
N ALA A 285 -20.39 4.64 3.35
CA ALA A 285 -20.67 5.67 2.35
C ALA A 285 -20.85 5.12 0.93
N ALA A 286 -20.12 4.08 0.56
CA ALA A 286 -20.04 3.58 -0.81
C ALA A 286 -21.39 3.27 -1.48
N PRO A 287 -22.38 2.62 -0.82
CA PRO A 287 -23.69 2.38 -1.45
C PRO A 287 -24.35 3.67 -1.94
N TRP A 288 -24.15 4.78 -1.22
CA TRP A 288 -24.76 6.09 -1.53
C TRP A 288 -23.96 6.91 -2.53
N CYS A 289 -22.68 6.57 -2.70
CA CYS A 289 -21.80 7.18 -3.71
C CYS A 289 -21.96 6.54 -5.10
N LEU A 290 -22.51 5.34 -5.18
CA LEU A 290 -22.72 4.63 -6.43
C LEU A 290 -24.08 5.01 -7.04
N ARG A 291 -24.18 5.11 -8.37
CA ARG A 291 -25.44 5.17 -9.10
C ARG A 291 -26.10 3.77 -9.18
N ALA A 292 -27.33 3.70 -9.65
CA ALA A 292 -27.99 2.41 -9.92
C ALA A 292 -27.15 1.55 -10.89
N GLY A 293 -26.94 0.28 -10.55
CA GLY A 293 -26.05 -0.63 -11.27
C GLY A 293 -24.56 -0.36 -11.06
N GLY A 294 -24.18 0.61 -10.22
CA GLY A 294 -22.80 0.92 -9.87
C GLY A 294 -22.10 -0.24 -9.12
N ARG A 295 -20.79 -0.31 -9.22
CA ARG A 295 -19.97 -1.44 -8.75
C ARG A 295 -18.92 -0.95 -7.76
N ILE A 296 -18.64 -1.74 -6.72
CA ILE A 296 -17.51 -1.52 -5.82
C ILE A 296 -16.64 -2.76 -5.79
N ALA A 297 -15.32 -2.58 -5.82
CA ALA A 297 -14.35 -3.63 -5.64
C ALA A 297 -13.27 -3.20 -4.66
N LEU A 298 -12.94 -4.08 -3.71
CA LEU A 298 -11.97 -3.82 -2.65
C LEU A 298 -10.93 -4.93 -2.60
N LEU A 299 -9.67 -4.55 -2.71
CA LEU A 299 -8.51 -5.40 -2.44
C LEU A 299 -8.10 -5.23 -0.98
N THR A 300 -7.95 -6.34 -0.28
CA THR A 300 -7.53 -6.40 1.13
C THR A 300 -6.33 -7.33 1.27
N PHE A 301 -5.48 -7.10 2.28
CA PHE A 301 -4.24 -7.86 2.46
C PHE A 301 -4.12 -8.57 3.80
N HIS A 302 -4.99 -8.30 4.74
CA HIS A 302 -5.03 -9.02 6.02
C HIS A 302 -6.46 -9.42 6.42
N SER A 303 -6.56 -10.31 7.42
CA SER A 303 -7.82 -10.90 7.87
C SER A 303 -8.82 -9.87 8.40
N GLY A 304 -8.34 -8.84 9.09
CA GLY A 304 -9.17 -7.78 9.67
C GLY A 304 -9.93 -6.98 8.60
N GLU A 305 -9.23 -6.53 7.54
CA GLU A 305 -9.86 -5.85 6.40
C GLU A 305 -10.88 -6.74 5.70
N ASP A 306 -10.46 -7.96 5.31
CA ASP A 306 -11.32 -8.91 4.60
C ASP A 306 -12.59 -9.26 5.37
N ARG A 307 -12.49 -9.38 6.69
CA ARG A 307 -13.63 -9.65 7.59
C ARG A 307 -14.62 -8.49 7.57
N LEU A 308 -14.14 -7.24 7.67
CA LEU A 308 -14.99 -6.05 7.59
C LEU A 308 -15.71 -5.95 6.25
N VAL A 309 -14.97 -6.11 5.13
CA VAL A 309 -15.56 -6.05 3.79
C VAL A 309 -16.59 -7.15 3.59
N LYS A 310 -16.28 -8.40 3.98
CA LYS A 310 -17.19 -9.53 3.88
C LYS A 310 -18.50 -9.27 4.61
N HIS A 311 -18.44 -8.81 5.86
CA HIS A 311 -19.62 -8.55 6.66
C HIS A 311 -20.42 -7.37 6.08
N ALA A 312 -19.78 -6.25 5.75
CA ALA A 312 -20.47 -5.09 5.21
C ALA A 312 -21.19 -5.39 3.87
N PHE A 313 -20.58 -6.20 3.00
CA PHE A 313 -21.24 -6.60 1.75
C PHE A 313 -22.41 -7.57 2.00
N ALA A 314 -22.26 -8.52 2.92
CA ALA A 314 -23.34 -9.44 3.29
C ALA A 314 -24.54 -8.70 3.93
N ASP A 315 -24.27 -7.78 4.86
CA ASP A 315 -25.28 -6.93 5.49
C ASP A 315 -25.95 -6.02 4.44
N GLY A 316 -25.16 -5.42 3.55
CA GLY A 316 -25.67 -4.58 2.46
C GLY A 316 -26.56 -5.36 1.48
N LEU A 317 -26.24 -6.61 1.18
CA LEU A 317 -27.09 -7.48 0.38
C LEU A 317 -28.42 -7.77 1.09
N SER A 318 -28.36 -8.11 2.38
CA SER A 318 -29.58 -8.40 3.18
C SER A 318 -30.50 -7.19 3.34
N GLN A 319 -29.92 -5.98 3.35
CA GLN A 319 -30.65 -4.70 3.44
C GLN A 319 -31.10 -4.14 2.07
N GLY A 320 -30.78 -4.82 0.97
CA GLY A 320 -31.11 -4.34 -0.38
C GLY A 320 -30.24 -3.18 -0.88
N LEU A 321 -29.15 -2.84 -0.18
CA LEU A 321 -28.17 -1.84 -0.64
C LEU A 321 -27.32 -2.36 -1.81
N TYR A 322 -27.14 -3.67 -1.87
CA TYR A 322 -26.52 -4.37 -3.00
C TYR A 322 -27.45 -5.45 -3.52
N ARG A 323 -27.51 -5.60 -4.85
CA ARG A 323 -28.27 -6.69 -5.50
C ARG A 323 -27.43 -7.95 -5.68
N GLN A 324 -26.10 -7.81 -5.64
CA GLN A 324 -25.18 -8.90 -5.87
C GLN A 324 -23.85 -8.59 -5.17
N ILE A 325 -23.24 -9.62 -4.61
CA ILE A 325 -21.88 -9.56 -4.02
C ILE A 325 -21.06 -10.74 -4.52
N SER A 326 -19.73 -10.67 -4.38
CA SER A 326 -18.85 -11.83 -4.60
C SER A 326 -19.20 -12.95 -3.62
N SER A 327 -19.57 -14.14 -4.11
CA SER A 327 -19.85 -15.32 -3.29
C SER A 327 -18.58 -15.82 -2.59
N GLU A 328 -17.47 -15.82 -3.33
CA GLU A 328 -16.16 -16.23 -2.86
C GLU A 328 -15.17 -15.09 -2.96
N VAL A 329 -14.07 -15.21 -2.21
CA VAL A 329 -12.93 -14.30 -2.34
C VAL A 329 -12.14 -14.64 -3.61
N VAL A 330 -11.89 -13.64 -4.45
CA VAL A 330 -11.01 -13.79 -5.61
C VAL A 330 -9.55 -13.58 -5.16
N ARG A 331 -8.66 -14.45 -5.59
CA ARG A 331 -7.24 -14.46 -5.21
C ARG A 331 -6.36 -14.44 -6.45
N ALA A 332 -5.11 -14.00 -6.26
CA ALA A 332 -4.10 -14.03 -7.30
C ALA A 332 -3.81 -15.47 -7.76
N THR A 333 -3.53 -15.61 -9.05
CA THR A 333 -3.10 -16.87 -9.64
C THR A 333 -1.71 -17.29 -9.15
N SER A 334 -1.37 -18.57 -9.27
CA SER A 334 -0.02 -19.04 -8.92
C SER A 334 1.07 -18.36 -9.75
N GLU A 335 0.78 -18.00 -11.00
CA GLU A 335 1.69 -17.29 -11.88
C GLU A 335 1.93 -15.86 -11.41
N GLU A 336 0.86 -15.15 -11.02
CA GLU A 336 0.99 -13.80 -10.46
C GLU A 336 1.74 -13.82 -9.13
N ILE A 337 1.47 -14.78 -8.24
CA ILE A 337 2.19 -14.94 -6.96
C ILE A 337 3.69 -15.23 -7.21
N HIS A 338 4.02 -15.99 -8.24
CA HIS A 338 5.41 -16.25 -8.59
C HIS A 338 6.14 -14.99 -9.07
N SER A 339 5.47 -14.17 -9.89
CA SER A 339 6.02 -12.91 -10.41
C SER A 339 6.00 -11.79 -9.37
N ASN A 340 4.96 -11.73 -8.52
CA ASN A 340 4.77 -10.77 -7.46
C ASN A 340 4.34 -11.46 -6.15
N PRO A 341 5.28 -11.89 -5.28
CA PRO A 341 4.96 -12.61 -4.03
C PRO A 341 4.03 -11.85 -3.07
N ARG A 342 3.91 -10.51 -3.22
CA ARG A 342 2.99 -9.68 -2.41
C ARG A 342 1.52 -9.94 -2.75
N ALA A 343 1.22 -10.46 -3.94
CA ALA A 343 -0.12 -10.86 -4.34
C ALA A 343 -0.66 -12.07 -3.54
N SER A 344 0.21 -12.82 -2.87
CA SER A 344 -0.19 -14.03 -2.12
C SER A 344 -1.20 -13.78 -0.99
N SER A 345 -1.18 -12.60 -0.38
CA SER A 345 -2.13 -12.19 0.67
C SER A 345 -3.35 -11.44 0.13
N ALA A 346 -3.33 -11.04 -1.14
CA ALA A 346 -4.40 -10.27 -1.75
C ALA A 346 -5.72 -11.03 -1.81
N LYS A 347 -6.80 -10.34 -1.47
CA LYS A 347 -8.18 -10.83 -1.51
C LYS A 347 -9.06 -9.76 -2.12
N LEU A 348 -9.69 -10.07 -3.24
CA LEU A 348 -10.63 -9.18 -3.91
C LEU A 348 -12.07 -9.58 -3.58
N ARG A 349 -12.86 -8.60 -3.12
CA ARG A 349 -14.31 -8.70 -2.99
C ARG A 349 -14.98 -7.56 -3.74
N TRP A 350 -16.17 -7.82 -4.26
CA TRP A 350 -16.95 -6.84 -5.00
C TRP A 350 -18.44 -6.92 -4.67
N ALA A 351 -19.14 -5.81 -4.95
CA ALA A 351 -20.59 -5.72 -4.84
C ALA A 351 -21.16 -4.83 -5.95
N VAL A 352 -22.44 -5.00 -6.25
CA VAL A 352 -23.18 -4.25 -7.27
C VAL A 352 -24.44 -3.65 -6.63
N ARG A 353 -24.62 -2.34 -6.79
CA ARG A 353 -25.83 -1.62 -6.36
C ARG A 353 -27.05 -2.03 -7.22
N PRO A 354 -28.29 -2.08 -6.66
CA PRO A 354 -29.53 -2.26 -7.42
C PRO A 354 -29.70 -1.27 -8.54
#